data_3d03a54ec884f2186d3b04521233da84
#
_entry.id   3d03a54ec884f2186d3b04521233da84
#
_cell.length_a   1.000
_cell.length_b   1.000
_cell.length_c   1.000
_cell.angle_alpha   90.00
_cell.angle_beta   90.00
_cell.angle_gamma   90.00
#
_symmetry.space_group_name_H-M   'P 1'
#
loop_
_entity.id
_entity.type
_entity.pdbx_description
1 polymer ?
#
loop_
_entity_poly.entity_id
_entity_poly.type
_entity_poly.pdbx_seq_one_letter_code
_entity_poly.pdbx_strand_id
1 'polypeptide(L)'
;MSSLQLRPGHWLLRCPLCKSGFTGTAGALACRNGHSFDLARQGYVNLLLGRRRRPAAGGDSPSQLRHRTQFLDAGHLGTLTTTIVRHIERSAPRPRHVLDAGSGTGHHIARIAAQMPGSAISLGLDISKDAVRQAARRWRTPAFAVTDLWGEWPVHDAAADLVINIFAPKNFPEMRRVLRPGGWLAVAYPGPDHLIELRDRFGLLRRHEKNSERYAHMAERFIGPPTIAVLRSRAILHPAMARAVILMGPNARHVDPTSLDVGPDPLSVTFDINVLFARKPERKEGDGCWLSTAEI
;
A
#
# COMPACT_ATOMS: atom_id res chain seq x y z
N MET A 1 -6.44 -24.70 21.56
CA MET A 1 -6.76 -23.32 21.13
C MET A 1 -5.44 -22.62 20.86
N SER A 2 -5.07 -22.38 19.58
CA SER A 2 -3.82 -21.70 19.26
C SER A 2 -3.93 -20.25 19.74
N SER A 3 -3.03 -19.85 20.62
CA SER A 3 -2.89 -18.46 21.08
C SER A 3 -2.72 -17.56 19.85
N LEU A 4 -3.51 -16.49 19.75
CA LEU A 4 -3.37 -15.43 18.74
C LEU A 4 -1.99 -14.81 18.93
N GLN A 5 -1.07 -15.11 18.00
CA GLN A 5 0.30 -14.63 18.07
C GLN A 5 0.44 -13.29 17.35
N LEU A 6 1.11 -12.35 17.99
CA LEU A 6 1.57 -11.11 17.39
C LEU A 6 2.56 -11.44 16.26
N ARG A 7 2.38 -10.77 15.13
CA ARG A 7 3.35 -10.82 14.03
C ARG A 7 4.40 -9.71 14.22
N PRO A 8 5.66 -9.92 13.83
CA PRO A 8 6.72 -8.92 14.04
C PRO A 8 6.36 -7.51 13.53
N GLY A 9 5.65 -7.41 12.40
CA GLY A 9 5.22 -6.12 11.85
C GLY A 9 4.28 -5.30 12.74
N HIS A 10 3.63 -5.90 13.73
CA HIS A 10 2.81 -5.14 14.68
C HIS A 10 3.63 -4.20 15.56
N TRP A 11 4.93 -4.45 15.75
CA TRP A 11 5.82 -3.57 16.51
C TRP A 11 6.16 -2.26 15.80
N LEU A 12 5.84 -2.14 14.51
CA LEU A 12 5.93 -0.87 13.79
C LEU A 12 4.76 0.06 14.13
N LEU A 13 3.68 -0.47 14.74
CA LEU A 13 2.49 0.28 15.11
C LEU A 13 2.67 1.04 16.42
N ARG A 14 1.99 2.19 16.51
CA ARG A 14 1.81 2.97 17.75
C ARG A 14 0.32 3.18 18.03
N CYS A 15 0.00 3.44 19.26
CA CYS A 15 -1.39 3.69 19.69
C CYS A 15 -1.97 4.92 18.96
N PRO A 16 -3.10 4.80 18.26
CA PRO A 16 -3.69 5.94 17.55
C PRO A 16 -4.25 7.02 18.47
N LEU A 17 -4.46 6.72 19.76
CA LEU A 17 -5.01 7.64 20.74
C LEU A 17 -3.92 8.46 21.44
N CYS A 18 -2.83 7.81 21.88
CA CYS A 18 -1.79 8.45 22.70
C CYS A 18 -0.38 8.38 22.12
N LYS A 19 -0.21 7.80 20.91
CA LYS A 19 1.06 7.70 20.17
C LYS A 19 2.14 6.83 20.82
N SER A 20 1.91 6.28 22.02
CA SER A 20 2.86 5.37 22.64
C SER A 20 2.95 4.04 21.89
N GLY A 21 4.07 3.34 22.03
CA GLY A 21 4.25 2.00 21.50
C GLY A 21 3.26 1.01 22.14
N PHE A 22 3.06 -0.11 21.45
CA PHE A 22 2.27 -1.22 21.95
C PHE A 22 3.14 -2.23 22.67
N THR A 23 2.58 -2.82 23.73
CA THR A 23 3.01 -4.09 24.31
C THR A 23 2.00 -5.15 23.91
N GLY A 24 2.47 -6.35 23.54
CA GLY A 24 1.59 -7.46 23.19
C GLY A 24 1.02 -8.09 24.45
N THR A 25 -0.30 -8.32 24.45
CA THR A 25 -0.97 -9.21 25.39
C THR A 25 -1.54 -10.41 24.63
N ALA A 26 -2.05 -11.44 25.35
CA ALA A 26 -2.71 -12.56 24.70
C ALA A 26 -3.96 -12.09 23.94
N GLY A 27 -3.84 -11.95 22.61
CA GLY A 27 -4.95 -11.60 21.73
C GLY A 27 -5.20 -10.09 21.49
N ALA A 28 -4.37 -9.19 22.04
CA ALA A 28 -4.53 -7.74 21.85
C ALA A 28 -3.20 -6.99 21.78
N LEU A 29 -3.23 -5.78 21.20
CA LEU A 29 -2.20 -4.75 21.32
C LEU A 29 -2.64 -3.77 22.41
N ALA A 30 -1.90 -3.70 23.50
CA ALA A 30 -2.14 -2.73 24.59
C ALA A 30 -1.00 -1.73 24.66
N CYS A 31 -1.29 -0.48 25.00
CA CYS A 31 -0.27 0.53 25.25
C CYS A 31 -0.14 0.82 26.76
N ARG A 32 0.97 1.45 27.13
CA ARG A 32 1.24 1.82 28.54
C ARG A 32 0.17 2.71 29.19
N ASN A 33 -0.67 3.39 28.39
CA ASN A 33 -1.75 4.26 28.86
C ASN A 33 -3.10 3.52 28.94
N GLY A 34 -3.11 2.19 28.89
CA GLY A 34 -4.31 1.37 29.06
C GLY A 34 -5.20 1.23 27.83
N HIS A 35 -4.86 1.83 26.67
CA HIS A 35 -5.63 1.59 25.45
C HIS A 35 -5.32 0.21 24.90
N SER A 36 -6.36 -0.55 24.58
CA SER A 36 -6.26 -1.91 24.07
C SER A 36 -7.04 -2.08 22.77
N PHE A 37 -6.48 -2.83 21.81
CA PHE A 37 -7.06 -3.12 20.50
C PHE A 37 -6.95 -4.62 20.23
N ASP A 38 -8.09 -5.27 20.10
CA ASP A 38 -8.16 -6.71 19.91
C ASP A 38 -7.57 -7.14 18.57
N LEU A 39 -6.81 -8.22 18.59
CA LEU A 39 -6.40 -8.92 17.37
C LEU A 39 -7.56 -9.79 16.90
N ALA A 40 -7.95 -9.58 15.65
CA ALA A 40 -8.91 -10.47 15.01
C ALA A 40 -8.34 -11.89 14.91
N ARG A 41 -9.21 -12.91 14.87
CA ARG A 41 -8.82 -14.33 14.74
C ARG A 41 -7.87 -14.59 13.56
N GLN A 42 -7.89 -13.74 12.53
CA GLN A 42 -7.00 -13.81 11.37
C GLN A 42 -5.62 -13.19 11.63
N GLY A 43 -5.40 -12.52 12.76
CA GLY A 43 -4.13 -11.90 13.15
C GLY A 43 -3.92 -10.50 12.58
N TYR A 44 -4.98 -9.73 12.30
CA TYR A 44 -4.90 -8.30 12.04
C TYR A 44 -5.49 -7.49 13.20
N VAL A 45 -5.15 -6.21 13.27
CA VAL A 45 -5.72 -5.27 14.22
C VAL A 45 -6.54 -4.20 13.51
N ASN A 46 -7.63 -3.73 14.15
CA ASN A 46 -8.39 -2.59 13.65
C ASN A 46 -8.09 -1.35 14.52
N LEU A 47 -7.43 -0.37 13.90
CA LEU A 47 -7.02 0.88 14.55
C LEU A 47 -7.82 2.11 14.06
N LEU A 48 -8.93 1.89 13.32
CA LEU A 48 -9.86 2.96 12.99
C LEU A 48 -10.59 3.42 14.25
N LEU A 49 -10.46 4.70 14.57
CA LEU A 49 -11.18 5.31 15.68
C LEU A 49 -12.61 5.69 15.21
N GLY A 50 -13.62 5.27 15.97
CA GLY A 50 -15.04 5.33 15.60
C GLY A 50 -15.65 6.71 15.34
N ARG A 51 -14.93 7.82 15.53
CA ARG A 51 -15.42 9.20 15.30
C ARG A 51 -15.23 9.73 13.89
N ARG A 52 -14.45 9.08 13.04
CA ARG A 52 -14.32 9.47 11.63
C ARG A 52 -15.26 8.64 10.77
N ARG A 53 -16.53 9.00 10.79
CA ARG A 53 -17.49 8.60 9.74
C ARG A 53 -17.06 9.25 8.42
N ARG A 54 -16.15 8.61 7.69
CA ARG A 54 -16.12 8.85 6.25
C ARG A 54 -17.30 8.11 5.63
N PRO A 55 -17.91 8.71 4.57
CA PRO A 55 -19.02 8.07 3.86
C PRO A 55 -18.63 6.65 3.45
N ALA A 56 -19.61 5.80 3.23
CA ALA A 56 -19.54 4.39 2.87
C ALA A 56 -18.66 4.04 1.63
N ALA A 57 -17.94 4.99 1.07
CA ALA A 57 -17.01 4.88 -0.07
C ALA A 57 -15.56 4.49 0.31
N GLY A 58 -15.29 4.12 1.55
CA GLY A 58 -13.93 3.82 2.03
C GLY A 58 -13.53 2.37 1.78
N GLY A 59 -12.80 2.12 0.69
CA GLY A 59 -12.20 0.83 0.37
C GLY A 59 -12.95 0.03 -0.69
N ASP A 60 -12.37 -1.10 -1.09
CA ASP A 60 -12.93 -1.99 -2.10
C ASP A 60 -14.06 -2.85 -1.53
N SER A 61 -15.09 -3.07 -2.34
CA SER A 61 -16.17 -4.00 -2.04
C SER A 61 -15.69 -5.46 -2.09
N PRO A 62 -16.40 -6.40 -1.47
CA PRO A 62 -16.07 -7.83 -1.57
C PRO A 62 -16.00 -8.34 -3.02
N SER A 63 -16.81 -7.80 -3.92
CA SER A 63 -16.74 -8.13 -5.36
C SER A 63 -15.47 -7.62 -6.01
N GLN A 64 -15.10 -6.34 -5.78
CA GLN A 64 -13.84 -5.79 -6.26
C GLN A 64 -12.63 -6.57 -5.75
N LEU A 65 -12.65 -7.00 -4.49
CA LEU A 65 -11.56 -7.79 -3.89
C LEU A 65 -11.43 -9.17 -4.55
N ARG A 66 -12.55 -9.83 -4.91
CA ARG A 66 -12.51 -11.11 -5.66
C ARG A 66 -11.84 -10.92 -7.02
N HIS A 67 -12.29 -9.93 -7.80
CA HIS A 67 -11.72 -9.63 -9.11
C HIS A 67 -10.24 -9.25 -9.02
N ARG A 68 -9.86 -8.45 -8.01
CA ARG A 68 -8.46 -8.07 -7.78
C ARG A 68 -7.61 -9.28 -7.44
N THR A 69 -8.08 -10.16 -6.58
CA THR A 69 -7.34 -11.39 -6.23
C THR A 69 -7.14 -12.26 -7.44
N GLN A 70 -8.20 -12.50 -8.23
CA GLN A 70 -8.13 -13.26 -9.47
C GLN A 70 -7.08 -12.69 -10.43
N PHE A 71 -7.09 -11.37 -10.66
CA PHE A 71 -6.17 -10.71 -11.57
C PHE A 71 -4.72 -10.75 -11.08
N LEU A 72 -4.49 -10.46 -9.79
CA LEU A 72 -3.14 -10.46 -9.22
C LEU A 72 -2.54 -11.87 -9.18
N ASP A 73 -3.35 -12.88 -8.91
CA ASP A 73 -2.91 -14.29 -8.87
C ASP A 73 -2.54 -14.82 -10.25
N ALA A 74 -3.13 -14.30 -11.31
CA ALA A 74 -2.73 -14.59 -12.68
C ALA A 74 -1.34 -14.03 -13.06
N GLY A 75 -0.72 -13.20 -12.18
CA GLY A 75 0.67 -12.78 -12.31
C GLY A 75 0.92 -11.60 -13.26
N HIS A 76 -0.11 -10.98 -13.83
CA HIS A 76 0.03 -9.88 -14.79
C HIS A 76 0.83 -8.66 -14.28
N LEU A 77 0.90 -8.46 -12.96
CA LEU A 77 1.70 -7.40 -12.33
C LEU A 77 2.97 -7.90 -11.63
N GLY A 78 3.45 -9.09 -11.96
CA GLY A 78 4.67 -9.66 -11.36
C GLY A 78 5.91 -8.80 -11.60
N THR A 79 6.04 -8.21 -12.78
CA THR A 79 7.13 -7.31 -13.15
C THR A 79 7.21 -6.09 -12.23
N LEU A 80 6.08 -5.57 -11.74
CA LEU A 80 6.03 -4.44 -10.82
C LEU A 80 6.78 -4.73 -9.52
N THR A 81 6.47 -5.84 -8.85
CA THR A 81 7.13 -6.21 -7.59
C THR A 81 8.61 -6.49 -7.79
N THR A 82 8.97 -7.18 -8.88
CA THR A 82 10.37 -7.45 -9.23
C THR A 82 11.16 -6.16 -9.49
N THR A 83 10.56 -5.18 -10.16
CA THR A 83 11.20 -3.87 -10.42
C THR A 83 11.46 -3.12 -9.12
N ILE A 84 10.49 -3.11 -8.19
CA ILE A 84 10.67 -2.48 -6.87
C ILE A 84 11.83 -3.16 -6.13
N VAL A 85 11.82 -4.48 -6.03
CA VAL A 85 12.88 -5.23 -5.33
C VAL A 85 14.24 -4.96 -5.94
N ARG A 86 14.40 -5.09 -7.26
CA ARG A 86 15.68 -4.85 -7.97
C ARG A 86 16.21 -3.43 -7.79
N HIS A 87 15.31 -2.42 -7.77
CA HIS A 87 15.72 -1.04 -7.54
C HIS A 87 16.31 -0.87 -6.13
N ILE A 88 15.65 -1.43 -5.15
CA ILE A 88 16.04 -1.33 -3.74
C ILE A 88 17.30 -2.17 -3.43
N GLU A 89 17.45 -3.34 -4.03
CA GLU A 89 18.63 -4.22 -3.82
C GLU A 89 19.95 -3.58 -4.26
N ARG A 90 19.91 -2.65 -5.22
CA ARG A 90 21.07 -1.88 -5.65
C ARG A 90 21.52 -0.84 -4.61
N SER A 91 20.73 -0.64 -3.57
CA SER A 91 20.93 0.37 -2.55
C SER A 91 21.33 -0.29 -1.24
N ALA A 92 22.46 0.08 -0.67
CA ALA A 92 22.84 -0.31 0.68
C ALA A 92 22.38 0.76 1.68
N PRO A 93 21.98 0.40 2.92
CA PRO A 93 21.72 -0.95 3.42
C PRO A 93 20.37 -1.51 2.95
N ARG A 94 20.24 -2.84 2.95
CA ARG A 94 18.98 -3.52 2.56
C ARG A 94 17.86 -3.25 3.59
N PRO A 95 16.62 -2.98 3.13
CA PRO A 95 15.48 -2.74 4.02
C PRO A 95 15.19 -3.93 4.92
N ARG A 96 15.01 -3.66 6.21
CA ARG A 96 14.54 -4.63 7.21
C ARG A 96 13.07 -4.43 7.56
N HIS A 97 12.57 -3.22 7.45
CA HIS A 97 11.18 -2.85 7.76
C HIS A 97 10.47 -2.32 6.52
N VAL A 98 9.46 -3.04 6.06
CA VAL A 98 8.69 -2.69 4.87
C VAL A 98 7.26 -2.33 5.27
N LEU A 99 6.80 -1.15 4.86
CA LEU A 99 5.45 -0.67 5.07
C LEU A 99 4.72 -0.54 3.73
N ASP A 100 3.53 -1.14 3.61
CA ASP A 100 2.65 -0.99 2.45
C ASP A 100 1.44 -0.14 2.81
N ALA A 101 1.38 1.07 2.27
CA ALA A 101 0.29 2.00 2.48
C ALA A 101 -0.78 1.84 1.38
N GLY A 102 -1.81 1.07 1.68
CA GLY A 102 -2.85 0.64 0.75
C GLY A 102 -2.63 -0.80 0.28
N SER A 103 -2.38 -1.69 1.25
CA SER A 103 -1.95 -3.07 0.97
C SER A 103 -3.04 -3.95 0.32
N GLY A 104 -4.31 -3.54 0.39
CA GLY A 104 -5.41 -4.32 -0.15
C GLY A 104 -5.40 -5.76 0.40
N THR A 105 -5.36 -6.74 -0.50
CA THR A 105 -5.29 -8.16 -0.16
C THR A 105 -3.88 -8.66 0.20
N GLY A 106 -2.91 -7.76 0.38
CA GLY A 106 -1.54 -8.06 0.80
C GLY A 106 -0.65 -8.69 -0.27
N HIS A 107 -1.09 -8.75 -1.51
CA HIS A 107 -0.39 -9.46 -2.60
C HIS A 107 1.01 -8.90 -2.85
N HIS A 108 1.13 -7.58 -2.98
CA HIS A 108 2.41 -6.94 -3.32
C HIS A 108 3.40 -6.99 -2.16
N ILE A 109 2.97 -6.61 -0.95
CA ILE A 109 3.86 -6.64 0.22
C ILE A 109 4.35 -8.05 0.55
N ALA A 110 3.50 -9.07 0.43
CA ALA A 110 3.91 -10.44 0.68
C ALA A 110 4.96 -10.94 -0.33
N ARG A 111 4.80 -10.58 -1.61
CA ARG A 111 5.78 -10.93 -2.66
C ARG A 111 7.08 -10.16 -2.53
N ILE A 112 7.02 -8.88 -2.16
CA ILE A 112 8.22 -8.06 -1.93
C ILE A 112 8.97 -8.59 -0.70
N ALA A 113 8.27 -8.83 0.42
CA ALA A 113 8.89 -9.37 1.63
C ALA A 113 9.54 -10.74 1.42
N ALA A 114 8.93 -11.61 0.60
CA ALA A 114 9.49 -12.92 0.26
C ALA A 114 10.76 -12.86 -0.60
N GLN A 115 10.97 -11.78 -1.36
CA GLN A 115 12.16 -11.56 -2.18
C GLN A 115 13.25 -10.80 -1.42
N MET A 116 12.94 -10.20 -0.26
CA MET A 116 13.91 -9.50 0.56
C MET A 116 14.75 -10.50 1.38
N PRO A 117 16.09 -10.42 1.38
CA PRO A 117 16.92 -11.31 2.19
C PRO A 117 16.71 -11.04 3.68
N GLY A 118 16.68 -12.13 4.46
CA GLY A 118 16.75 -12.05 5.92
C GLY A 118 15.45 -11.69 6.63
N SER A 119 14.30 -12.26 6.20
CA SER A 119 13.02 -12.13 6.94
C SER A 119 12.62 -10.69 7.25
N ALA A 120 12.43 -9.88 6.23
CA ALA A 120 11.99 -8.50 6.40
C ALA A 120 10.69 -8.42 7.24
N ILE A 121 10.72 -7.60 8.28
CA ILE A 121 9.53 -7.27 9.08
C ILE A 121 8.62 -6.40 8.22
N SER A 122 7.39 -6.81 8.01
CA SER A 122 6.50 -6.14 7.07
C SER A 122 5.11 -5.88 7.66
N LEU A 123 4.55 -4.71 7.33
CA LEU A 123 3.26 -4.21 7.79
C LEU A 123 2.45 -3.65 6.62
N GLY A 124 1.25 -4.18 6.41
CA GLY A 124 0.27 -3.65 5.46
C GLY A 124 -0.81 -2.83 6.16
N LEU A 125 -1.09 -1.65 5.62
CA LEU A 125 -2.16 -0.75 6.07
C LEU A 125 -3.22 -0.65 4.98
N ASP A 126 -4.50 -0.76 5.35
CA ASP A 126 -5.61 -0.50 4.43
C ASP A 126 -6.86 -0.06 5.20
N ILE A 127 -7.75 0.68 4.53
CA ILE A 127 -9.02 1.11 5.13
C ILE A 127 -10.10 0.02 5.05
N SER A 128 -10.00 -0.88 4.07
CA SER A 128 -10.96 -1.95 3.85
C SER A 128 -10.73 -3.09 4.84
N LYS A 129 -11.61 -3.21 5.84
CA LYS A 129 -11.57 -4.33 6.79
C LYS A 129 -11.64 -5.70 6.10
N ASP A 130 -12.39 -5.80 4.99
CA ASP A 130 -12.52 -7.05 4.23
C ASP A 130 -11.22 -7.38 3.49
N ALA A 131 -10.54 -6.39 2.91
CA ALA A 131 -9.23 -6.58 2.30
C ALA A 131 -8.19 -7.04 3.32
N VAL A 132 -8.08 -6.34 4.44
CA VAL A 132 -7.17 -6.67 5.53
C VAL A 132 -7.45 -8.06 6.12
N ARG A 133 -8.73 -8.42 6.28
CA ARG A 133 -9.13 -9.78 6.73
C ARG A 133 -8.69 -10.86 5.75
N GLN A 134 -8.85 -10.64 4.43
CA GLN A 134 -8.39 -11.57 3.40
C GLN A 134 -6.87 -11.67 3.39
N ALA A 135 -6.16 -10.53 3.44
CA ALA A 135 -4.70 -10.47 3.52
C ALA A 135 -4.17 -11.27 4.72
N ALA A 136 -4.70 -11.02 5.91
CA ALA A 136 -4.27 -11.68 7.13
C ALA A 136 -4.55 -13.21 7.16
N ARG A 137 -5.61 -13.65 6.46
CA ARG A 137 -5.91 -15.09 6.28
C ARG A 137 -4.94 -15.76 5.32
N ARG A 138 -4.59 -15.07 4.26
CA ARG A 138 -3.76 -15.61 3.18
C ARG A 138 -2.27 -15.62 3.52
N TRP A 139 -1.79 -14.51 4.10
CA TRP A 139 -0.38 -14.28 4.33
C TRP A 139 -0.06 -14.29 5.81
N ARG A 140 0.88 -15.14 6.22
CA ARG A 140 1.25 -15.25 7.64
C ARG A 140 2.36 -14.28 8.05
N THR A 141 3.23 -13.91 7.11
CA THR A 141 4.43 -13.13 7.41
C THR A 141 4.16 -11.64 7.54
N PRO A 142 3.49 -10.91 6.61
CA PRO A 142 3.15 -9.52 6.89
C PRO A 142 2.15 -9.43 8.05
N ALA A 143 2.35 -8.44 8.93
CA ALA A 143 1.29 -7.97 9.81
C ALA A 143 0.33 -7.05 9.03
N PHE A 144 -0.90 -6.91 9.49
CA PHE A 144 -1.88 -6.06 8.83
C PHE A 144 -2.68 -5.26 9.85
N ALA A 145 -2.99 -3.99 9.50
CA ALA A 145 -3.84 -3.12 10.30
C ALA A 145 -4.85 -2.37 9.45
N VAL A 146 -6.08 -2.24 9.97
CA VAL A 146 -7.11 -1.39 9.38
C VAL A 146 -6.90 0.03 9.86
N THR A 147 -6.70 0.98 8.93
CA THR A 147 -6.51 2.41 9.22
C THR A 147 -6.88 3.31 8.06
N ASP A 148 -7.16 4.59 8.35
CA ASP A 148 -7.38 5.61 7.32
C ASP A 148 -6.04 6.17 6.82
N LEU A 149 -5.77 6.01 5.52
CA LEU A 149 -4.53 6.48 4.91
C LEU A 149 -4.48 7.99 4.66
N TRP A 150 -5.62 8.69 4.74
CA TRP A 150 -5.66 10.14 4.61
C TRP A 150 -5.34 10.87 5.92
N GLY A 151 -5.52 10.18 7.05
CA GLY A 151 -5.17 10.70 8.37
C GLY A 151 -3.72 10.41 8.75
N GLU A 152 -3.43 10.64 10.02
CA GLU A 152 -2.17 10.22 10.64
C GLU A 152 -2.16 8.69 10.78
N TRP A 153 -1.08 8.06 10.32
CA TRP A 153 -0.94 6.61 10.39
C TRP A 153 -0.51 6.16 11.80
N PRO A 154 -1.11 5.11 12.34
CA PRO A 154 -0.72 4.55 13.63
C PRO A 154 0.60 3.77 13.53
N VAL A 155 1.63 4.40 13.01
CA VAL A 155 2.98 3.88 12.80
C VAL A 155 3.98 4.82 13.43
N HIS A 156 5.01 4.26 14.07
CA HIS A 156 6.08 5.04 14.66
C HIS A 156 6.80 5.92 13.64
N ASP A 157 7.34 7.04 14.08
CA ASP A 157 8.19 7.90 13.28
C ASP A 157 9.48 7.14 12.93
N ALA A 158 9.97 7.33 11.72
CA ALA A 158 11.20 6.70 11.23
C ALA A 158 11.25 5.16 11.43
N ALA A 159 10.10 4.50 11.33
CA ALA A 159 9.98 3.05 11.55
C ALA A 159 10.25 2.20 10.32
N ALA A 160 10.13 2.75 9.12
CA ALA A 160 10.22 2.00 7.88
C ALA A 160 11.48 2.32 7.08
N ASP A 161 12.12 1.28 6.57
CA ASP A 161 13.24 1.38 5.62
C ASP A 161 12.75 1.55 4.18
N LEU A 162 11.60 0.93 3.89
CA LEU A 162 10.90 1.01 2.62
C LEU A 162 9.42 1.25 2.86
N VAL A 163 8.88 2.29 2.26
CA VAL A 163 7.43 2.50 2.13
C VAL A 163 7.06 2.23 0.68
N ILE A 164 6.10 1.33 0.47
CA ILE A 164 5.49 1.11 -0.84
C ILE A 164 4.05 1.63 -0.84
N ASN A 165 3.61 2.17 -1.97
CA ASN A 165 2.23 2.60 -2.20
C ASN A 165 1.85 2.26 -3.63
N ILE A 166 1.06 1.22 -3.82
CA ILE A 166 0.72 0.67 -5.14
C ILE A 166 -0.76 0.89 -5.42
N PHE A 167 -1.08 1.76 -6.38
CA PHE A 167 -2.45 2.12 -6.80
C PHE A 167 -3.38 2.57 -5.66
N ALA A 168 -2.81 3.16 -4.61
CA ALA A 168 -3.51 3.56 -3.39
C ALA A 168 -3.49 5.08 -3.18
N PRO A 169 -4.27 5.65 -2.23
CA PRO A 169 -4.18 7.05 -1.84
C PRO A 169 -2.78 7.43 -1.37
N LYS A 170 -2.33 8.64 -1.73
CA LYS A 170 -0.96 9.12 -1.48
C LYS A 170 -0.95 10.22 -0.44
N ASN A 171 -0.38 9.92 0.74
CA ASN A 171 -0.16 10.85 1.84
C ASN A 171 1.35 11.04 2.04
N PHE A 172 1.97 11.89 1.22
CA PHE A 172 3.42 12.09 1.23
C PHE A 172 3.97 12.62 2.58
N PRO A 173 3.26 13.51 3.31
CA PRO A 173 3.67 13.87 4.67
C PRO A 173 3.82 12.67 5.61
N GLU A 174 2.87 11.75 5.61
CA GLU A 174 2.92 10.54 6.44
C GLU A 174 4.01 9.55 5.94
N MET A 175 4.16 9.41 4.61
CA MET A 175 5.25 8.63 4.03
C MET A 175 6.61 9.15 4.52
N ARG A 176 6.82 10.51 4.52
CA ARG A 176 8.02 11.13 5.07
C ARG A 176 8.21 10.84 6.56
N ARG A 177 7.14 10.96 7.35
CA ARG A 177 7.21 10.79 8.80
C ARG A 177 7.65 9.38 9.17
N VAL A 178 7.05 8.37 8.56
CA VAL A 178 7.32 6.96 8.88
C VAL A 178 8.62 6.43 8.28
N LEU A 179 9.12 7.04 7.19
CA LEU A 179 10.42 6.69 6.63
C LEU A 179 11.56 7.15 7.55
N ARG A 180 12.50 6.25 7.84
CA ARG A 180 13.76 6.61 8.46
C ARG A 180 14.64 7.46 7.53
N PRO A 181 15.61 8.23 8.04
CA PRO A 181 16.67 8.79 7.21
C PRO A 181 17.35 7.68 6.39
N GLY A 182 17.65 7.95 5.12
CA GLY A 182 18.18 6.96 4.19
C GLY A 182 17.15 5.94 3.66
N GLY A 183 15.90 5.97 4.14
CA GLY A 183 14.84 5.06 3.70
C GLY A 183 14.29 5.38 2.31
N TRP A 184 13.69 4.39 1.66
CA TRP A 184 13.15 4.48 0.31
C TRP A 184 11.64 4.56 0.27
N LEU A 185 11.13 5.38 -0.64
CA LEU A 185 9.73 5.40 -1.07
C LEU A 185 9.63 4.81 -2.48
N ALA A 186 8.67 3.90 -2.69
CA ALA A 186 8.28 3.40 -4.00
C ALA A 186 6.77 3.59 -4.21
N VAL A 187 6.39 4.42 -5.18
CA VAL A 187 4.98 4.72 -5.50
C VAL A 187 4.65 4.27 -6.90
N ALA A 188 3.76 3.28 -7.03
CA ALA A 188 3.26 2.84 -8.33
C ALA A 188 1.91 3.48 -8.66
N TYR A 189 1.79 3.98 -9.87
CA TYR A 189 0.57 4.57 -10.40
C TYR A 189 0.49 4.34 -11.91
N PRO A 190 -0.73 4.33 -12.48
CA PRO A 190 -0.87 4.10 -13.91
C PRO A 190 -0.33 5.25 -14.74
N GLY A 191 0.34 4.90 -15.81
CA GLY A 191 0.72 5.80 -16.89
C GLY A 191 -0.46 6.18 -17.80
N PRO A 192 -0.22 7.04 -18.81
CA PRO A 192 -1.28 7.56 -19.67
C PRO A 192 -1.99 6.48 -20.49
N ASP A 193 -1.26 5.49 -20.96
CA ASP A 193 -1.80 4.41 -21.81
C ASP A 193 -2.28 3.17 -21.04
N HIS A 194 -2.29 3.25 -19.69
CA HIS A 194 -2.73 2.11 -18.88
C HIS A 194 -4.17 1.70 -19.17
N LEU A 195 -4.37 0.45 -19.65
CA LEU A 195 -5.66 -0.12 -20.03
C LEU A 195 -6.38 0.70 -21.12
N ILE A 196 -5.64 1.34 -22.04
CA ILE A 196 -6.23 2.26 -23.04
C ILE A 196 -7.28 1.56 -23.88
N GLU A 197 -7.04 0.31 -24.30
CA GLU A 197 -7.94 -0.45 -25.14
C GLU A 197 -9.28 -0.74 -24.41
N LEU A 198 -9.22 -1.01 -23.11
CA LEU A 198 -10.43 -1.22 -22.30
C LEU A 198 -11.14 0.11 -22.02
N ARG A 199 -10.39 1.19 -21.80
CA ARG A 199 -10.98 2.53 -21.56
C ARG A 199 -11.75 3.02 -22.77
N ASP A 200 -11.18 2.87 -23.95
CA ASP A 200 -11.80 3.35 -25.20
C ASP A 200 -13.00 2.48 -25.59
N ARG A 201 -12.88 1.16 -25.41
CA ARG A 201 -13.96 0.22 -25.76
C ARG A 201 -15.17 0.32 -24.83
N PHE A 202 -14.93 0.52 -23.51
CA PHE A 202 -15.98 0.45 -22.47
C PHE A 202 -16.28 1.79 -21.82
N GLY A 203 -15.78 2.91 -22.36
CA GLY A 203 -16.04 4.26 -21.81
C GLY A 203 -15.57 4.42 -20.36
N LEU A 204 -14.44 3.78 -19.97
CA LEU A 204 -13.99 3.80 -18.59
C LEU A 204 -13.38 5.17 -18.22
N LEU A 205 -13.30 5.43 -16.90
CA LEU A 205 -12.77 6.67 -16.36
C LEU A 205 -11.39 7.01 -16.96
N ARG A 206 -11.28 8.21 -17.52
CA ARG A 206 -10.00 8.78 -17.93
C ARG A 206 -9.24 9.28 -16.72
N ARG A 207 -7.92 9.15 -16.74
CA ARG A 207 -7.07 9.64 -15.66
C ARG A 207 -6.55 11.03 -15.98
N HIS A 208 -6.27 11.80 -14.93
CA HIS A 208 -5.65 13.10 -15.08
C HIS A 208 -4.20 12.94 -15.56
N GLU A 209 -3.86 13.52 -16.71
CA GLU A 209 -2.54 13.45 -17.34
C GLU A 209 -1.43 14.01 -16.45
N LYS A 210 -1.74 15.02 -15.63
CA LYS A 210 -0.78 15.71 -14.73
C LYS A 210 -0.42 14.94 -13.45
N ASN A 211 -0.86 13.68 -13.28
CA ASN A 211 -0.57 12.94 -12.06
C ASN A 211 0.92 12.65 -11.88
N SER A 212 1.66 12.39 -12.96
CA SER A 212 3.09 12.08 -12.89
C SER A 212 3.90 13.26 -12.36
N GLU A 213 3.71 14.44 -12.94
CA GLU A 213 4.37 15.68 -12.51
C GLU A 213 4.03 16.04 -11.07
N ARG A 214 2.74 15.94 -10.71
CA ARG A 214 2.28 16.19 -9.35
C ARG A 214 2.93 15.25 -8.34
N TYR A 215 3.02 13.95 -8.63
CA TYR A 215 3.62 12.99 -7.72
C TYR A 215 5.14 13.17 -7.62
N ALA A 216 5.82 13.51 -8.72
CA ALA A 216 7.23 13.83 -8.71
C ALA A 216 7.51 15.08 -7.85
N HIS A 217 6.75 16.16 -8.04
CA HIS A 217 6.86 17.37 -7.22
C HIS A 217 6.61 17.09 -5.72
N MET A 218 5.58 16.29 -5.40
CA MET A 218 5.29 15.93 -4.01
C MET A 218 6.38 15.05 -3.39
N ALA A 219 6.94 14.12 -4.16
CA ALA A 219 8.06 13.30 -3.70
C ALA A 219 9.30 14.14 -3.44
N GLU A 220 9.66 15.05 -4.36
CA GLU A 220 10.79 15.97 -4.20
C GLU A 220 10.62 16.85 -2.94
N ARG A 221 9.45 17.44 -2.78
CA ARG A 221 9.15 18.31 -1.63
C ARG A 221 9.23 17.60 -0.29
N PHE A 222 8.73 16.37 -0.19
CA PHE A 222 8.58 15.68 1.10
C PHE A 222 9.63 14.61 1.36
N ILE A 223 10.18 13.97 0.34
CA ILE A 223 11.08 12.83 0.51
C ILE A 223 12.48 13.18 0.02
N GLY A 224 12.60 13.49 -1.26
CA GLY A 224 13.85 13.78 -1.96
C GLY A 224 13.67 13.64 -3.47
N PRO A 225 14.72 13.93 -4.27
CA PRO A 225 14.66 13.87 -5.73
C PRO A 225 14.15 12.52 -6.23
N PRO A 226 13.08 12.49 -7.04
CA PRO A 226 12.52 11.24 -7.53
C PRO A 226 13.20 10.77 -8.81
N THR A 227 13.19 9.45 -9.00
CA THR A 227 13.40 8.80 -10.30
C THR A 227 12.15 8.02 -10.68
N ILE A 228 11.84 7.92 -11.96
CA ILE A 228 10.64 7.23 -12.44
C ILE A 228 11.06 6.12 -13.39
N ALA A 229 10.68 4.89 -13.07
CA ALA A 229 10.75 3.75 -13.98
C ALA A 229 9.38 3.57 -14.65
N VAL A 230 9.38 3.46 -15.98
CA VAL A 230 8.17 3.18 -16.76
C VAL A 230 8.13 1.70 -17.11
N LEU A 231 7.09 1.02 -16.65
CA LEU A 231 6.82 -0.39 -16.96
C LEU A 231 5.71 -0.46 -17.99
N ARG A 232 6.06 -0.81 -19.23
CA ARG A 232 5.09 -0.97 -20.30
C ARG A 232 5.12 -2.40 -20.81
N SER A 233 3.96 -3.04 -20.81
CA SER A 233 3.78 -4.40 -21.34
C SER A 233 2.40 -4.57 -21.96
N ARG A 234 2.27 -5.53 -22.84
CA ARG A 234 0.99 -5.96 -23.40
C ARG A 234 0.70 -7.38 -22.93
N ALA A 235 -0.55 -7.66 -22.63
CA ALA A 235 -1.01 -9.01 -22.33
C ALA A 235 -2.31 -9.30 -23.10
N ILE A 236 -2.46 -10.54 -23.52
CA ILE A 236 -3.72 -11.03 -24.07
C ILE A 236 -4.55 -11.54 -22.90
N LEU A 237 -5.67 -10.87 -22.62
CA LEU A 237 -6.58 -11.21 -21.54
C LEU A 237 -7.79 -11.97 -22.11
N HIS A 238 -8.06 -13.16 -21.57
CA HIS A 238 -9.34 -13.83 -21.80
C HIS A 238 -10.50 -12.99 -21.23
N PRO A 239 -11.73 -13.12 -21.74
CA PRO A 239 -12.87 -12.28 -21.35
C PRO A 239 -13.09 -12.18 -19.83
N ALA A 240 -12.99 -13.29 -19.11
CA ALA A 240 -13.12 -13.30 -17.66
C ALA A 240 -12.06 -12.43 -16.96
N MET A 241 -10.82 -12.40 -17.48
CA MET A 241 -9.73 -11.60 -16.93
C MET A 241 -9.85 -10.12 -17.32
N ALA A 242 -10.27 -9.81 -18.54
CA ALA A 242 -10.59 -8.44 -18.97
C ALA A 242 -11.71 -7.85 -18.12
N ARG A 243 -12.76 -8.63 -17.84
CA ARG A 243 -13.82 -8.27 -16.90
C ARG A 243 -13.28 -8.04 -15.48
N ALA A 244 -12.41 -8.91 -14.99
CA ALA A 244 -11.81 -8.76 -13.66
C ALA A 244 -11.00 -7.47 -13.53
N VAL A 245 -10.21 -7.11 -14.54
CA VAL A 245 -9.44 -5.84 -14.57
C VAL A 245 -10.34 -4.62 -14.51
N ILE A 246 -11.44 -4.61 -15.23
CA ILE A 246 -12.41 -3.50 -15.22
C ILE A 246 -13.05 -3.37 -13.82
N LEU A 247 -13.50 -4.51 -13.26
CA LEU A 247 -14.29 -4.55 -12.02
C LEU A 247 -13.44 -4.54 -10.73
N MET A 248 -12.12 -4.70 -10.79
CA MET A 248 -11.26 -4.63 -9.59
C MET A 248 -10.90 -3.20 -9.18
N GLY A 249 -11.06 -2.23 -10.08
CA GLY A 249 -10.62 -0.86 -9.91
C GLY A 249 -11.77 0.12 -9.64
N PRO A 250 -11.49 1.43 -9.68
CA PRO A 250 -12.49 2.48 -9.42
C PRO A 250 -13.65 2.46 -10.43
N ASN A 251 -13.43 1.92 -11.63
CA ASN A 251 -14.47 1.76 -12.65
C ASN A 251 -15.64 0.89 -12.19
N ALA A 252 -15.43 -0.05 -11.26
CA ALA A 252 -16.48 -0.90 -10.71
C ALA A 252 -17.65 -0.14 -10.05
N ARG A 253 -17.47 1.15 -9.77
CA ARG A 253 -18.52 2.02 -9.22
C ARG A 253 -19.34 2.73 -10.29
N HIS A 254 -18.90 2.68 -11.55
CA HIS A 254 -19.49 3.41 -12.69
C HIS A 254 -19.96 2.46 -13.80
N VAL A 255 -19.53 1.22 -13.78
CA VAL A 255 -19.91 0.18 -14.73
C VAL A 255 -20.86 -0.79 -14.03
N ASP A 256 -22.05 -1.00 -14.61
CA ASP A 256 -22.93 -2.06 -14.15
C ASP A 256 -22.33 -3.42 -14.52
N PRO A 257 -22.01 -4.26 -13.53
CA PRO A 257 -21.43 -5.56 -13.80
C PRO A 257 -22.35 -6.47 -14.64
N THR A 258 -23.66 -6.30 -14.59
CA THR A 258 -24.61 -7.17 -15.30
C THR A 258 -24.67 -6.87 -16.79
N SER A 259 -24.46 -5.60 -17.18
CA SER A 259 -24.47 -5.13 -18.56
C SER A 259 -23.08 -5.10 -19.21
N LEU A 260 -22.00 -5.39 -18.46
CA LEU A 260 -20.64 -5.38 -18.99
C LEU A 260 -20.41 -6.61 -19.88
N ASP A 261 -20.58 -6.45 -21.19
CA ASP A 261 -20.25 -7.47 -22.18
C ASP A 261 -18.86 -7.23 -22.76
N VAL A 262 -17.89 -8.05 -22.38
CA VAL A 262 -16.52 -8.02 -22.90
C VAL A 262 -16.36 -8.80 -24.21
N GLY A 263 -17.41 -9.52 -24.66
CA GLY A 263 -17.40 -10.40 -25.81
C GLY A 263 -16.66 -11.72 -25.54
N PRO A 264 -16.67 -12.65 -26.51
CA PRO A 264 -16.08 -13.98 -26.36
C PRO A 264 -14.57 -14.01 -26.63
N ASP A 265 -14.02 -13.03 -27.34
CA ASP A 265 -12.64 -13.04 -27.82
C ASP A 265 -11.65 -12.47 -26.79
N PRO A 266 -10.42 -12.99 -26.75
CA PRO A 266 -9.33 -12.42 -25.97
C PRO A 266 -9.00 -10.99 -26.42
N LEU A 267 -8.71 -10.12 -25.47
CA LEU A 267 -8.38 -8.71 -25.70
C LEU A 267 -6.89 -8.46 -25.45
N SER A 268 -6.22 -7.79 -26.41
CA SER A 268 -4.88 -7.26 -26.17
C SER A 268 -4.98 -6.00 -25.34
N VAL A 269 -4.31 -5.98 -24.18
CA VAL A 269 -4.43 -4.90 -23.20
C VAL A 269 -3.05 -4.38 -22.82
N THR A 270 -2.90 -3.06 -22.84
CA THR A 270 -1.66 -2.37 -22.43
C THR A 270 -1.65 -2.10 -20.92
N PHE A 271 -0.60 -2.60 -20.26
CA PHE A 271 -0.25 -2.22 -18.90
C PHE A 271 0.87 -1.19 -18.98
N ASP A 272 0.55 0.06 -18.65
CA ASP A 272 1.48 1.18 -18.57
C ASP A 272 1.49 1.68 -17.14
N ILE A 273 2.60 1.44 -16.41
CA ILE A 273 2.72 1.70 -14.98
C ILE A 273 3.99 2.48 -14.73
N ASN A 274 3.84 3.63 -14.08
CA ASN A 274 4.96 4.40 -13.57
C ASN A 274 5.28 3.97 -12.13
N VAL A 275 6.56 3.76 -11.85
CA VAL A 275 7.07 3.51 -10.49
C VAL A 275 8.03 4.64 -10.13
N LEU A 276 7.59 5.50 -9.24
CA LEU A 276 8.38 6.58 -8.69
C LEU A 276 9.18 6.06 -7.50
N PHE A 277 10.47 6.30 -7.49
CA PHE A 277 11.37 6.03 -6.37
C PHE A 277 11.93 7.35 -5.85
N ALA A 278 11.98 7.50 -4.53
CA ALA A 278 12.64 8.62 -3.87
C ALA A 278 13.32 8.13 -2.58
N ARG A 279 14.48 8.68 -2.25
CA ARG A 279 15.21 8.34 -1.04
C ARG A 279 15.18 9.52 -0.08
N LYS A 280 14.79 9.27 1.16
CA LYS A 280 14.86 10.30 2.20
C LYS A 280 16.33 10.54 2.55
N PRO A 281 16.81 11.80 2.59
CA PRO A 281 18.20 12.08 2.94
C PRO A 281 18.58 11.47 4.28
N GLU A 282 19.84 11.07 4.42
CA GLU A 282 20.42 10.70 5.70
C GLU A 282 20.55 11.94 6.58
N ARG A 283 20.47 11.78 7.91
CA ARG A 283 20.80 12.89 8.81
C ARG A 283 22.29 13.20 8.62
N LYS A 284 22.59 14.47 8.35
CA LYS A 284 23.99 14.93 8.44
C LYS A 284 24.39 14.87 9.92
N GLU A 285 25.55 14.31 10.20
CA GLU A 285 26.20 14.48 11.51
C GLU A 285 26.39 15.99 11.71
N GLY A 286 25.60 16.58 12.63
CA GLY A 286 25.65 18.03 12.90
C GLY A 286 24.28 18.72 13.00
N ASP A 287 23.18 18.09 12.54
CA ASP A 287 21.83 18.61 12.79
C ASP A 287 21.43 18.38 14.26
N GLY A 288 22.10 19.11 15.16
CA GLY A 288 21.76 19.21 16.57
C GLY A 288 20.34 19.73 16.75
N CYS A 289 19.69 19.17 17.74
CA CYS A 289 18.42 19.52 18.32
C CYS A 289 18.07 21.03 18.19
N TRP A 290 17.26 21.37 17.18
CA TRP A 290 16.51 22.63 17.24
C TRP A 290 15.30 22.40 18.14
N LEU A 291 15.53 22.53 19.44
CA LEU A 291 14.45 22.88 20.37
C LEU A 291 13.95 24.26 19.92
N SER A 292 12.75 24.30 19.40
CA SER A 292 11.98 25.51 19.19
C SER A 292 11.76 26.17 20.56
N THR A 293 12.57 27.15 20.87
CA THR A 293 12.16 28.23 21.79
C THR A 293 11.15 29.07 21.03
N ALA A 294 9.87 28.78 21.21
CA ALA A 294 8.83 29.75 20.98
C ALA A 294 8.79 30.64 22.23
N GLU A 295 9.42 31.79 22.15
CA GLU A 295 9.14 32.92 23.02
C GLU A 295 8.03 33.78 22.41
N ILE A 296 7.04 34.05 23.30
CA ILE A 296 6.02 35.10 23.35
C ILE A 296 4.85 34.94 22.36
#